data_bc67e766e2037fb2ddffd4832f36b9b5
#
_entry.id   bc67e766e2037fb2ddffd4832f36b9b5
#
_cell.length_a   1.000
_cell.length_b   1.000
_cell.length_c   1.000
_cell.angle_alpha   90.00
_cell.angle_beta   90.00
_cell.angle_gamma   90.00
#
_symmetry.space_group_name_H-M   'P 1'
#
loop_
_entity.id
_entity.type
_entity.pdbx_description
1 polymer ?
#
loop_
_entity_poly.entity_id
_entity_poly.type
_entity_poly.pdbx_seq_one_letter_code
_entity_poly.pdbx_strand_id
1 'polypeptide(L)'
;MSASIPASTFASTPASSTYIGRFAPSPTGPLHLGSLVAAMASYLDARTHHGTWQVRIEDVDGDRNVPGADRHILGSLQRAGMLWDGDATWQSQRGIVYQSAIDYLGEHVYPCGCSRKDIADAQHRLSPKQAQALVYPGTCRHGLPPGRAARALRLRVPQPRHTIAFVDRWYGLVEQDLSDEAGDFVVKRADGFWAYQLAVVADDGAQGITDIVRGADLLDSTPRQIYLQQLLGLRQPRYLHVPVVLNERGEKLSKQTGAAAFDNGASVEQLLATALLPAARWLGMDVRAASIAEFWRAALPAWDRLMLEHRVPGR
;
A
#
# COMPACT_ATOMS: atom_id res chain seq x y z
N MET A 1 6.85 11.08 31.23
CA MET A 1 8.05 10.30 30.90
C MET A 1 7.93 9.97 29.40
N SER A 2 8.70 10.68 28.59
CA SER A 2 8.66 10.52 27.12
C SER A 2 9.47 9.29 26.77
N ALA A 3 8.80 8.20 26.36
CA ALA A 3 9.47 7.02 25.84
C ALA A 3 9.90 7.32 24.40
N SER A 4 11.12 7.77 24.22
CA SER A 4 11.77 7.86 22.91
C SER A 4 11.95 6.43 22.38
N ILE A 5 11.37 6.12 21.24
CA ILE A 5 11.73 4.90 20.51
C ILE A 5 13.19 5.09 20.08
N PRO A 6 14.10 4.15 20.39
CA PRO A 6 15.51 4.31 20.04
C PRO A 6 15.68 4.40 18.52
N ALA A 7 16.63 5.18 18.05
CA ALA A 7 17.00 5.33 16.63
C ALA A 7 17.33 3.97 15.94
N SER A 8 17.53 2.91 16.71
CA SER A 8 17.68 1.53 16.26
C SER A 8 16.46 0.94 15.54
N THR A 9 15.28 1.57 15.64
CA THR A 9 14.07 1.11 14.93
C THR A 9 14.21 1.23 13.40
N PHE A 10 15.08 2.13 12.94
CA PHE A 10 15.38 2.34 11.52
C PHE A 10 16.81 1.88 11.14
N ALA A 11 17.52 1.16 12.02
CA ALA A 11 18.81 0.57 11.68
C ALA A 11 18.60 -0.60 10.72
N SER A 12 19.40 -0.68 9.65
CA SER A 12 19.39 -1.74 8.65
C SER A 12 19.47 -3.12 9.31
N THR A 13 18.38 -3.86 9.31
CA THR A 13 18.35 -5.26 9.72
C THR A 13 19.14 -6.09 8.69
N PRO A 14 20.00 -7.03 9.11
CA PRO A 14 20.72 -7.91 8.18
C PRO A 14 19.72 -8.68 7.31
N ALA A 15 20.13 -9.01 6.08
CA ALA A 15 19.29 -9.68 5.09
C ALA A 15 18.68 -10.97 5.67
N SER A 16 17.43 -10.91 6.13
CA SER A 16 16.65 -12.10 6.46
C SER A 16 16.31 -12.83 5.18
N SER A 17 16.61 -14.13 5.12
CA SER A 17 16.15 -15.01 4.04
C SER A 17 14.66 -15.33 4.16
N THR A 18 14.02 -14.91 5.24
CA THR A 18 12.62 -15.22 5.58
C THR A 18 11.68 -14.25 4.86
N TYR A 19 10.69 -14.79 4.17
CA TYR A 19 9.60 -14.02 3.57
C TYR A 19 8.64 -13.49 4.64
N ILE A 20 8.43 -12.19 4.70
CA ILE A 20 7.43 -11.53 5.55
C ILE A 20 6.58 -10.64 4.64
N GLY A 21 5.36 -11.11 4.37
CA GLY A 21 4.36 -10.37 3.61
C GLY A 21 3.25 -9.81 4.50
N ARG A 22 2.41 -8.97 3.91
CA ARG A 22 1.24 -8.43 4.62
C ARG A 22 0.08 -8.13 3.68
N PHE A 23 -1.14 -8.22 4.22
CA PHE A 23 -2.34 -7.61 3.66
C PHE A 23 -2.71 -6.36 4.49
N ALA A 24 -2.95 -5.24 3.83
CA ALA A 24 -3.08 -3.94 4.48
C ALA A 24 -4.37 -3.21 4.03
N PRO A 25 -5.55 -3.68 4.45
CA PRO A 25 -6.82 -3.08 4.04
C PRO A 25 -7.19 -1.85 4.88
N SER A 26 -7.76 -0.81 4.21
CA SER A 26 -8.41 0.31 4.89
C SER A 26 -9.85 -0.07 5.28
N PRO A 27 -10.29 0.19 6.53
CA PRO A 27 -11.60 -0.21 7.04
C PRO A 27 -12.71 0.78 6.60
N THR A 28 -12.79 1.06 5.31
CA THR A 28 -13.78 1.97 4.69
C THR A 28 -15.06 1.23 4.27
N GLY A 29 -15.30 0.04 4.81
CA GLY A 29 -16.42 -0.87 4.55
C GLY A 29 -15.92 -2.30 4.28
N PRO A 30 -16.81 -3.24 3.91
CA PRO A 30 -16.47 -4.63 3.66
C PRO A 30 -15.48 -4.81 2.49
N LEU A 31 -14.82 -5.95 2.44
CA LEU A 31 -13.95 -6.30 1.30
C LEU A 31 -14.81 -6.68 0.08
N HIS A 32 -14.46 -6.17 -1.09
CA HIS A 32 -15.03 -6.56 -2.38
C HIS A 32 -14.12 -7.54 -3.12
N LEU A 33 -14.55 -8.06 -4.27
CA LEU A 33 -13.77 -9.04 -5.05
C LEU A 33 -12.35 -8.54 -5.38
N GLY A 34 -12.18 -7.26 -5.72
CA GLY A 34 -10.85 -6.70 -5.99
C GLY A 34 -9.92 -6.72 -4.77
N SER A 35 -10.47 -6.47 -3.56
CA SER A 35 -9.72 -6.59 -2.31
C SER A 35 -9.37 -8.06 -2.01
N LEU A 36 -10.30 -8.98 -2.30
CA LEU A 36 -10.07 -10.42 -2.14
C LEU A 36 -8.95 -10.92 -3.06
N VAL A 37 -8.92 -10.47 -4.33
CA VAL A 37 -7.84 -10.81 -5.27
C VAL A 37 -6.48 -10.39 -4.74
N ALA A 38 -6.35 -9.17 -4.23
CA ALA A 38 -5.11 -8.69 -3.63
C ALA A 38 -4.72 -9.45 -2.36
N ALA A 39 -5.70 -9.74 -1.48
CA ALA A 39 -5.50 -10.55 -0.28
C ALA A 39 -5.07 -11.98 -0.62
N MET A 40 -5.75 -12.61 -1.58
CA MET A 40 -5.45 -13.97 -2.05
C MET A 40 -4.03 -14.05 -2.63
N ALA A 41 -3.65 -13.13 -3.51
CA ALA A 41 -2.32 -13.09 -4.08
C ALA A 41 -1.24 -12.91 -3.00
N SER A 42 -1.45 -11.99 -2.06
CA SER A 42 -0.54 -11.75 -0.94
C SER A 42 -0.42 -12.97 -0.01
N TYR A 43 -1.53 -13.65 0.28
CA TYR A 43 -1.55 -14.86 1.09
C TYR A 43 -0.83 -16.02 0.41
N LEU A 44 -1.16 -16.29 -0.87
CA LEU A 44 -0.54 -17.35 -1.66
C LEU A 44 0.96 -17.13 -1.80
N ASP A 45 1.38 -15.90 -2.10
CA ASP A 45 2.80 -15.58 -2.26
C ASP A 45 3.59 -15.82 -0.96
N ALA A 46 3.03 -15.42 0.19
CA ALA A 46 3.65 -15.71 1.48
C ALA A 46 3.72 -17.22 1.78
N ARG A 47 2.66 -17.96 1.53
CA ARG A 47 2.57 -19.40 1.86
C ARG A 47 3.43 -20.26 0.93
N THR A 48 3.55 -19.93 -0.36
CA THR A 48 4.44 -20.64 -1.29
C THR A 48 5.91 -20.45 -0.95
N HIS A 49 6.26 -19.32 -0.34
CA HIS A 49 7.61 -19.06 0.18
C HIS A 49 7.82 -19.56 1.62
N HIS A 50 6.89 -20.31 2.20
CA HIS A 50 6.91 -20.75 3.62
C HIS A 50 7.12 -19.59 4.59
N GLY A 51 6.62 -18.40 4.22
CA GLY A 51 6.80 -17.15 4.94
C GLY A 51 5.66 -16.82 5.90
N THR A 52 5.86 -15.71 6.59
CA THR A 52 4.86 -15.09 7.47
C THR A 52 3.95 -14.17 6.65
N TRP A 53 2.65 -14.21 6.94
CA TRP A 53 1.65 -13.32 6.36
C TRP A 53 0.91 -12.57 7.45
N GLN A 54 1.09 -11.26 7.52
CA GLN A 54 0.52 -10.38 8.53
C GLN A 54 -0.71 -9.65 8.01
N VAL A 55 -1.55 -9.16 8.93
CA VAL A 55 -2.67 -8.26 8.60
C VAL A 55 -2.51 -6.95 9.37
N ARG A 56 -2.58 -5.83 8.63
CA ARG A 56 -2.56 -4.49 9.18
C ARG A 56 -3.76 -3.70 8.70
N ILE A 57 -4.60 -3.23 9.63
CA ILE A 57 -5.73 -2.36 9.34
C ILE A 57 -5.22 -0.94 9.16
N GLU A 58 -5.41 -0.37 7.96
CA GLU A 58 -4.96 0.98 7.62
C GLU A 58 -6.05 2.01 7.90
N ASP A 59 -6.22 2.35 9.17
CA ASP A 59 -7.27 3.18 9.74
C ASP A 59 -6.80 4.60 10.13
N VAL A 60 -5.69 5.09 9.57
CA VAL A 60 -5.14 6.44 9.85
C VAL A 60 -6.07 7.57 9.43
N ASP A 61 -6.95 7.36 8.46
CA ASP A 61 -7.93 8.34 7.99
C ASP A 61 -9.28 8.10 8.67
N GLY A 62 -9.41 8.65 9.89
CA GLY A 62 -10.56 8.43 10.75
C GLY A 62 -11.90 8.79 10.09
N ASP A 63 -11.92 9.85 9.27
CA ASP A 63 -13.14 10.34 8.61
C ASP A 63 -13.73 9.34 7.59
N ARG A 64 -12.88 8.47 7.03
CA ARG A 64 -13.31 7.46 6.06
C ARG A 64 -13.56 6.09 6.68
N ASN A 65 -13.24 5.90 7.95
CA ASN A 65 -13.42 4.62 8.61
C ASN A 65 -14.90 4.37 8.91
N VAL A 66 -15.35 3.16 8.60
CA VAL A 66 -16.71 2.70 8.91
C VAL A 66 -16.66 1.87 10.21
N PRO A 67 -17.43 2.23 11.24
CA PRO A 67 -17.43 1.49 12.50
C PRO A 67 -17.68 -0.02 12.29
N GLY A 68 -16.81 -0.87 12.85
CA GLY A 68 -16.92 -2.32 12.77
C GLY A 68 -16.42 -2.94 11.45
N ALA A 69 -16.00 -2.13 10.45
CA ALA A 69 -15.50 -2.65 9.19
C ALA A 69 -14.17 -3.42 9.36
N ASP A 70 -13.36 -3.03 10.31
CA ASP A 70 -12.13 -3.73 10.68
C ASP A 70 -12.42 -5.18 11.13
N ARG A 71 -13.36 -5.36 12.06
CA ARG A 71 -13.80 -6.69 12.54
C ARG A 71 -14.45 -7.51 11.43
N HIS A 72 -15.26 -6.86 10.58
CA HIS A 72 -15.85 -7.50 9.42
C HIS A 72 -14.76 -8.01 8.46
N ILE A 73 -13.76 -7.20 8.14
CA ILE A 73 -12.62 -7.56 7.29
C ILE A 73 -11.90 -8.80 7.85
N LEU A 74 -11.54 -8.77 9.13
CA LEU A 74 -10.84 -9.90 9.77
C LEU A 74 -11.69 -11.17 9.75
N GLY A 75 -12.99 -11.08 10.07
CA GLY A 75 -13.92 -12.20 9.98
C GLY A 75 -14.07 -12.74 8.56
N SER A 76 -14.08 -11.88 7.54
CA SER A 76 -14.17 -12.27 6.13
C SER A 76 -12.93 -13.06 5.70
N LEU A 77 -11.74 -12.62 6.11
CA LEU A 77 -10.48 -13.36 5.84
C LEU A 77 -10.49 -14.74 6.50
N GLN A 78 -10.91 -14.83 7.76
CA GLN A 78 -11.00 -16.11 8.49
C GLN A 78 -11.98 -17.07 7.82
N ARG A 79 -13.18 -16.59 7.45
CA ARG A 79 -14.18 -17.43 6.75
C ARG A 79 -13.69 -17.90 5.39
N ALA A 80 -12.87 -17.10 4.71
CA ALA A 80 -12.24 -17.46 3.45
C ALA A 80 -11.02 -18.39 3.61
N GLY A 81 -10.65 -18.76 4.86
CA GLY A 81 -9.51 -19.62 5.16
C GLY A 81 -8.14 -18.93 5.06
N MET A 82 -8.11 -17.60 4.98
CA MET A 82 -6.87 -16.81 4.98
C MET A 82 -6.51 -16.43 6.42
N LEU A 83 -5.79 -17.32 7.09
CA LEU A 83 -5.34 -17.12 8.47
C LEU A 83 -3.98 -16.40 8.45
N TRP A 84 -3.88 -15.30 9.18
CA TRP A 84 -2.64 -14.53 9.35
C TRP A 84 -1.83 -15.00 10.55
N ASP A 85 -0.57 -14.65 10.56
CA ASP A 85 0.37 -14.99 11.62
C ASP A 85 0.50 -13.83 12.62
N GLY A 86 0.50 -14.16 13.91
CA GLY A 86 0.54 -13.16 14.99
C GLY A 86 -0.75 -12.37 15.13
N ASP A 87 -0.64 -11.19 15.73
CA ASP A 87 -1.77 -10.29 15.95
C ASP A 87 -1.97 -9.34 14.77
N ALA A 88 -3.24 -9.04 14.45
CA ALA A 88 -3.55 -7.94 13.55
C ALA A 88 -3.15 -6.61 14.20
N THR A 89 -2.67 -5.67 13.39
CA THR A 89 -2.26 -4.35 13.87
C THR A 89 -3.14 -3.25 13.29
N TRP A 90 -3.28 -2.13 14.02
CA TRP A 90 -4.05 -0.95 13.60
C TRP A 90 -3.13 0.27 13.49
N GLN A 91 -3.16 0.97 12.38
CA GLN A 91 -2.35 2.16 12.14
C GLN A 91 -2.68 3.32 13.09
N SER A 92 -3.95 3.46 13.50
CA SER A 92 -4.38 4.47 14.47
C SER A 92 -3.63 4.40 15.82
N GLN A 93 -3.10 3.24 16.18
CA GLN A 93 -2.33 3.02 17.42
C GLN A 93 -0.84 3.31 17.26
N ARG A 94 -0.38 3.68 16.07
CA ARG A 94 1.04 3.74 15.72
C ARG A 94 1.58 5.17 15.52
N GLY A 95 0.86 6.18 16.00
CA GLY A 95 1.22 7.60 15.84
C GLY A 95 2.65 7.95 16.26
N ILE A 96 3.19 7.26 17.30
CA ILE A 96 4.57 7.45 17.76
C ILE A 96 5.58 7.02 16.68
N VAL A 97 5.33 5.92 15.98
CA VAL A 97 6.20 5.43 14.89
C VAL A 97 6.25 6.48 13.77
N TYR A 98 5.10 7.04 13.40
CA TYR A 98 5.04 8.04 12.33
C TYR A 98 5.68 9.37 12.73
N GLN A 99 5.52 9.79 13.99
CA GLN A 99 6.21 10.97 14.48
C GLN A 99 7.72 10.75 14.47
N SER A 100 8.21 9.60 14.95
CA SER A 100 9.64 9.26 14.92
C SER A 100 10.21 9.26 13.50
N ALA A 101 9.42 8.79 12.51
CA ALA A 101 9.83 8.84 11.11
C ALA A 101 9.95 10.29 10.60
N ILE A 102 9.01 11.18 10.97
CA ILE A 102 9.10 12.62 10.64
C ILE A 102 10.34 13.25 11.28
N ASP A 103 10.59 12.96 12.56
CA ASP A 103 11.74 13.50 13.30
C ASP A 103 13.07 13.04 12.67
N TYR A 104 13.14 11.78 12.24
CA TYR A 104 14.31 11.23 11.55
C TYR A 104 14.52 11.87 10.15
N LEU A 105 13.45 12.14 9.41
CA LEU A 105 13.50 12.81 8.09
C LEU A 105 14.04 14.25 8.20
N GLY A 106 13.90 14.91 9.34
CA GLY A 106 14.49 16.20 9.63
C GLY A 106 14.26 17.26 8.54
N GLU A 107 15.35 17.77 7.97
CA GLU A 107 15.32 18.81 6.92
C GLU A 107 14.72 18.37 5.59
N HIS A 108 14.55 17.06 5.36
CA HIS A 108 13.83 16.57 4.19
C HIS A 108 12.34 16.88 4.23
N VAL A 109 11.81 17.23 5.41
CA VAL A 109 10.40 17.59 5.59
C VAL A 109 10.30 19.10 5.84
N TYR A 110 9.25 19.72 5.31
CA TYR A 110 9.00 21.13 5.51
C TYR A 110 7.51 21.46 5.67
N PRO A 111 7.17 22.52 6.41
CA PRO A 111 5.80 22.97 6.58
C PRO A 111 5.23 23.58 5.30
N CYS A 112 3.98 23.26 4.98
CA CYS A 112 3.24 23.79 3.84
C CYS A 112 1.93 24.42 4.31
N GLY A 113 1.68 25.67 3.92
CA GLY A 113 0.44 26.40 4.23
C GLY A 113 -0.58 26.43 3.09
N CYS A 114 -0.30 25.78 1.94
CA CYS A 114 -1.17 25.83 0.77
C CYS A 114 -2.48 25.06 0.95
N SER A 115 -3.59 25.67 0.58
CA SER A 115 -4.85 25.02 0.31
C SER A 115 -4.86 24.34 -1.07
N ARG A 116 -5.88 23.54 -1.37
CA ARG A 116 -6.07 22.96 -2.72
C ARG A 116 -6.20 24.05 -3.78
N LYS A 117 -6.89 25.17 -3.45
CA LYS A 117 -7.04 26.32 -4.33
C LYS A 117 -5.68 26.97 -4.63
N ASP A 118 -4.86 27.24 -3.61
CA ASP A 118 -3.51 27.81 -3.81
C ASP A 118 -2.65 26.95 -4.74
N ILE A 119 -2.78 25.62 -4.64
CA ILE A 119 -2.05 24.69 -5.50
C ILE A 119 -2.57 24.78 -6.94
N ALA A 120 -3.89 24.75 -7.12
CA ALA A 120 -4.51 24.89 -8.45
C ALA A 120 -4.16 26.22 -9.11
N ASP A 121 -4.25 27.33 -8.38
CA ASP A 121 -3.91 28.68 -8.88
C ASP A 121 -2.42 28.81 -9.26
N ALA A 122 -1.55 28.00 -8.68
CA ALA A 122 -0.12 28.01 -8.99
C ALA A 122 0.29 27.01 -10.10
N GLN A 123 -0.64 26.26 -10.66
CA GLN A 123 -0.39 25.25 -11.73
C GLN A 123 0.24 25.87 -13.00
N HIS A 124 -0.04 27.16 -13.29
CA HIS A 124 0.56 27.86 -14.42
C HIS A 124 2.10 28.01 -14.35
N ARG A 125 2.70 27.74 -13.18
CA ARG A 125 4.16 27.73 -12.98
C ARG A 125 4.81 26.42 -13.37
N LEU A 126 4.01 25.41 -13.68
CA LEU A 126 4.45 24.05 -13.97
C LEU A 126 4.56 23.83 -15.48
N SER A 127 5.42 22.89 -15.87
CA SER A 127 5.40 22.36 -17.23
C SER A 127 4.07 21.63 -17.49
N PRO A 128 3.65 21.47 -18.76
CA PRO A 128 2.43 20.73 -19.08
C PRO A 128 2.38 19.30 -18.46
N LYS A 129 3.54 18.61 -18.44
CA LYS A 129 3.66 17.27 -17.84
C LYS A 129 3.39 17.31 -16.32
N GLN A 130 4.02 18.25 -15.60
CA GLN A 130 3.84 18.42 -14.15
C GLN A 130 2.41 18.86 -13.79
N ALA A 131 1.82 19.75 -14.59
CA ALA A 131 0.43 20.18 -14.40
C ALA A 131 -0.55 19.01 -14.58
N GLN A 132 -0.34 18.17 -15.60
CA GLN A 132 -1.14 16.97 -15.82
C GLN A 132 -0.99 15.96 -14.68
N ALA A 133 0.21 15.79 -14.14
CA ALA A 133 0.49 14.93 -12.99
C ALA A 133 0.08 15.53 -11.64
N LEU A 134 -0.50 16.74 -11.62
CA LEU A 134 -0.89 17.48 -10.41
C LEU A 134 0.26 17.66 -9.41
N VAL A 135 1.48 17.86 -9.92
CA VAL A 135 2.67 18.06 -9.11
C VAL A 135 2.52 19.32 -8.26
N TYR A 136 2.99 19.28 -7.03
CA TYR A 136 2.99 20.46 -6.16
C TYR A 136 3.99 21.51 -6.67
N PRO A 137 3.58 22.78 -6.87
CA PRO A 137 4.42 23.81 -7.50
C PRO A 137 5.54 24.37 -6.61
N GLY A 138 5.79 23.77 -5.43
CA GLY A 138 6.90 24.16 -4.56
C GLY A 138 6.72 25.48 -3.79
N THR A 139 5.53 26.06 -3.74
CA THR A 139 5.25 27.39 -3.16
C THR A 139 5.83 27.60 -1.76
N CYS A 140 5.82 26.59 -0.89
CA CYS A 140 6.36 26.67 0.47
C CYS A 140 7.71 25.95 0.64
N ARG A 141 8.34 25.50 -0.45
CA ARG A 141 9.56 24.69 -0.40
C ARG A 141 10.75 25.41 0.25
N HIS A 142 10.82 26.72 0.13
CA HIS A 142 11.88 27.55 0.69
C HIS A 142 11.44 28.38 1.91
N GLY A 143 10.31 28.02 2.51
CA GLY A 143 9.72 28.67 3.67
C GLY A 143 8.26 29.05 3.43
N LEU A 144 7.54 29.26 4.52
CA LEU A 144 6.16 29.73 4.45
C LEU A 144 6.12 31.20 4.00
N PRO A 145 5.22 31.58 3.06
CA PRO A 145 4.97 32.97 2.75
C PRO A 145 4.59 33.77 4.02
N PRO A 146 4.91 35.07 4.10
CA PRO A 146 4.55 35.91 5.23
C PRO A 146 3.06 35.84 5.58
N GLY A 147 2.75 35.70 6.87
CA GLY A 147 1.37 35.61 7.38
C GLY A 147 0.68 34.26 7.15
N ARG A 148 1.35 33.27 6.54
CA ARG A 148 0.78 31.95 6.30
C ARG A 148 1.18 30.95 7.37
N ALA A 149 0.19 30.36 8.05
CA ALA A 149 0.42 29.29 9.02
C ALA A 149 0.68 27.95 8.34
N ALA A 150 1.48 27.10 9.00
CA ALA A 150 1.66 25.70 8.59
C ALA A 150 0.34 24.92 8.71
N ARG A 151 0.02 24.09 7.73
CA ARG A 151 -1.17 23.25 7.70
C ARG A 151 -0.80 21.77 7.52
N ALA A 152 0.13 21.49 6.61
CA ALA A 152 0.58 20.13 6.28
C ALA A 152 2.11 20.06 6.33
N LEU A 153 2.64 18.85 6.36
CA LEU A 153 4.07 18.59 6.14
C LEU A 153 4.26 17.91 4.79
N ARG A 154 5.26 18.37 4.04
CA ARG A 154 5.65 17.76 2.77
C ARG A 154 7.07 17.26 2.81
N LEU A 155 7.31 16.16 2.10
CA LEU A 155 8.65 15.65 1.82
C LEU A 155 9.21 16.34 0.57
N ARG A 156 10.48 16.74 0.63
CA ARG A 156 11.22 17.30 -0.51
C ARG A 156 11.61 16.19 -1.47
N VAL A 157 11.29 16.37 -2.75
CA VAL A 157 11.83 15.55 -3.83
C VAL A 157 12.97 16.31 -4.50
N PRO A 158 14.15 15.71 -4.72
CA PRO A 158 15.27 16.36 -5.40
C PRO A 158 14.86 16.90 -6.78
N GLN A 159 15.41 18.05 -7.14
CA GLN A 159 15.17 18.73 -8.42
C GLN A 159 16.52 18.93 -9.13
N PRO A 160 16.57 18.99 -10.46
CA PRO A 160 15.45 18.97 -11.42
C PRO A 160 15.00 17.57 -11.82
N ARG A 161 15.74 16.52 -11.49
CA ARG A 161 15.42 15.13 -11.88
C ARG A 161 15.75 14.17 -10.74
N HIS A 162 14.80 13.29 -10.46
CA HIS A 162 14.98 12.20 -9.48
C HIS A 162 14.22 10.95 -9.91
N THR A 163 14.87 10.10 -10.69
CA THR A 163 14.28 8.87 -11.18
C THR A 163 14.44 7.75 -10.18
N ILE A 164 13.34 7.09 -9.83
CA ILE A 164 13.31 5.84 -9.09
C ILE A 164 12.96 4.72 -10.05
N ALA A 165 13.80 3.68 -10.05
CA ALA A 165 13.58 2.46 -10.81
C ALA A 165 13.50 1.27 -9.88
N PHE A 166 12.60 0.32 -10.16
CA PHE A 166 12.50 -0.94 -9.46
C PHE A 166 11.94 -2.03 -10.38
N VAL A 167 12.18 -3.29 -10.02
CA VAL A 167 11.60 -4.42 -10.75
C VAL A 167 10.37 -4.91 -10.01
N ASP A 168 9.22 -4.78 -10.64
CA ASP A 168 7.99 -5.41 -10.19
C ASP A 168 7.91 -6.84 -10.71
N ARG A 169 7.49 -7.78 -9.86
CA ARG A 169 7.47 -9.21 -10.21
C ARG A 169 6.38 -9.57 -11.22
N TRP A 170 5.40 -8.68 -11.47
CA TRP A 170 4.36 -8.85 -12.47
C TRP A 170 4.59 -7.97 -13.70
N TYR A 171 4.92 -6.71 -13.50
CA TYR A 171 5.04 -5.70 -14.58
C TYR A 171 6.47 -5.51 -15.10
N GLY A 172 7.49 -6.13 -14.48
CA GLY A 172 8.88 -5.94 -14.91
C GLY A 172 9.48 -4.62 -14.42
N LEU A 173 10.34 -4.02 -15.24
CA LEU A 173 11.01 -2.77 -14.89
C LEU A 173 10.00 -1.60 -14.90
N VAL A 174 9.94 -0.88 -13.80
CA VAL A 174 9.12 0.33 -13.62
C VAL A 174 10.06 1.48 -13.26
N GLU A 175 9.93 2.59 -13.98
CA GLU A 175 10.70 3.80 -13.76
C GLU A 175 9.77 5.02 -13.67
N GLN A 176 10.04 5.91 -12.73
CA GLN A 176 9.31 7.16 -12.57
C GLN A 176 10.24 8.29 -12.20
N ASP A 177 10.15 9.42 -12.87
CA ASP A 177 10.79 10.66 -12.43
C ASP A 177 9.90 11.35 -11.39
N LEU A 178 10.29 11.24 -10.13
CA LEU A 178 9.52 11.81 -9.02
C LEU A 178 9.42 13.33 -9.10
N SER A 179 10.40 14.03 -9.69
CA SER A 179 10.37 15.49 -9.79
C SER A 179 9.26 15.98 -10.73
N ASP A 180 9.00 15.23 -11.80
CA ASP A 180 8.04 15.60 -12.84
C ASP A 180 6.66 14.95 -12.65
N GLU A 181 6.60 13.81 -11.95
CA GLU A 181 5.37 12.99 -11.90
C GLU A 181 4.74 12.93 -10.50
N ALA A 182 5.47 13.30 -9.45
CA ALA A 182 4.96 13.31 -8.09
C ALA A 182 5.20 14.65 -7.38
N GLY A 183 6.39 15.24 -7.53
CA GLY A 183 6.81 16.43 -6.80
C GLY A 183 6.88 16.22 -5.30
N ASP A 184 6.99 17.32 -4.56
CA ASP A 184 6.98 17.27 -3.09
C ASP A 184 5.61 16.80 -2.59
N PHE A 185 5.57 15.66 -1.91
CA PHE A 185 4.32 15.04 -1.50
C PHE A 185 4.06 15.13 0.00
N VAL A 186 2.79 15.08 0.38
CA VAL A 186 2.34 15.21 1.77
C VAL A 186 2.73 13.97 2.57
N VAL A 187 3.30 14.18 3.77
CA VAL A 187 3.61 13.15 4.78
C VAL A 187 2.77 13.32 6.05
N LYS A 188 2.26 14.54 6.33
CA LYS A 188 1.23 14.80 7.34
C LYS A 188 0.22 15.78 6.77
N ARG A 189 -1.06 15.45 6.87
CA ARG A 189 -2.17 16.20 6.25
C ARG A 189 -2.54 17.44 7.07
N ALA A 190 -3.24 18.36 6.45
CA ALA A 190 -3.70 19.59 7.08
C ALA A 190 -4.80 19.41 8.15
N ASP A 191 -5.51 18.29 8.09
CA ASP A 191 -6.49 17.84 9.09
C ASP A 191 -5.86 17.08 10.27
N GLY A 192 -4.52 16.95 10.28
CA GLY A 192 -3.75 16.31 11.34
C GLY A 192 -3.49 14.82 11.12
N PHE A 193 -4.17 14.17 10.18
CA PHE A 193 -3.95 12.75 9.88
C PHE A 193 -2.59 12.51 9.23
N TRP A 194 -2.03 11.33 9.47
CA TRP A 194 -0.83 10.86 8.78
C TRP A 194 -1.15 10.56 7.32
N ALA A 195 -0.24 10.91 6.43
CA ALA A 195 -0.43 10.58 5.02
C ALA A 195 -0.10 9.10 4.77
N TYR A 196 -0.86 8.48 3.87
CA TYR A 196 -0.70 7.07 3.48
C TYR A 196 0.75 6.68 3.18
N GLN A 197 1.46 7.51 2.39
CA GLN A 197 2.83 7.20 1.97
C GLN A 197 3.78 7.06 3.17
N LEU A 198 3.67 7.92 4.19
CA LEU A 198 4.49 7.83 5.39
C LEU A 198 4.09 6.62 6.24
N ALA A 199 2.79 6.48 6.51
CA ALA A 199 2.29 5.45 7.42
C ALA A 199 2.65 4.05 6.94
N VAL A 200 2.40 3.74 5.65
CA VAL A 200 2.69 2.41 5.09
C VAL A 200 4.18 2.09 5.10
N VAL A 201 5.05 3.07 4.77
CA VAL A 201 6.50 2.85 4.74
C VAL A 201 7.08 2.66 6.14
N ALA A 202 6.66 3.51 7.09
CA ALA A 202 7.11 3.39 8.48
C ALA A 202 6.67 2.06 9.11
N ASP A 203 5.45 1.61 8.82
CA ASP A 203 4.94 0.34 9.31
C ASP A 203 5.61 -0.86 8.65
N ASP A 204 5.74 -0.86 7.34
CA ASP A 204 6.42 -1.94 6.61
C ASP A 204 7.88 -2.09 7.11
N GLY A 205 8.58 -0.97 7.36
CA GLY A 205 9.90 -0.99 7.97
C GLY A 205 9.90 -1.55 9.38
N ALA A 206 9.03 -1.05 10.26
CA ALA A 206 8.96 -1.47 11.68
C ALA A 206 8.50 -2.93 11.85
N GLN A 207 7.69 -3.45 10.92
CA GLN A 207 7.23 -4.84 10.90
C GLN A 207 8.17 -5.78 10.15
N GLY A 208 9.26 -5.27 9.58
CA GLY A 208 10.25 -6.05 8.85
C GLY A 208 9.72 -6.68 7.56
N ILE A 209 8.75 -6.03 6.91
CA ILE A 209 8.15 -6.54 5.68
C ILE A 209 9.22 -6.65 4.57
N THR A 210 9.32 -7.83 3.99
CA THR A 210 10.27 -8.12 2.91
C THR A 210 9.64 -8.17 1.54
N ASP A 211 8.32 -8.41 1.49
CA ASP A 211 7.56 -8.61 0.26
C ASP A 211 6.21 -7.89 0.32
N ILE A 212 5.96 -7.08 -0.69
CA ILE A 212 4.73 -6.30 -0.83
C ILE A 212 3.97 -6.79 -2.05
N VAL A 213 2.88 -7.52 -1.80
CA VAL A 213 1.91 -7.92 -2.83
C VAL A 213 0.65 -7.11 -2.63
N ARG A 214 0.18 -6.43 -3.71
CA ARG A 214 -0.99 -5.54 -3.67
C ARG A 214 -1.56 -5.26 -5.06
N GLY A 215 -2.67 -4.55 -5.16
CA GLY A 215 -3.26 -4.16 -6.44
C GLY A 215 -2.40 -3.17 -7.24
N ALA A 216 -2.43 -3.27 -8.57
CA ALA A 216 -1.68 -2.41 -9.48
C ALA A 216 -2.11 -0.94 -9.47
N ASP A 217 -3.25 -0.61 -8.86
CA ASP A 217 -3.66 0.77 -8.59
C ASP A 217 -2.71 1.54 -7.65
N LEU A 218 -1.82 0.81 -6.96
CA LEU A 218 -0.78 1.38 -6.11
C LEU A 218 0.61 1.36 -6.75
N LEU A 219 0.72 0.95 -8.03
CA LEU A 219 2.00 0.89 -8.74
C LEU A 219 2.68 2.27 -8.76
N ASP A 220 1.95 3.33 -9.10
CA ASP A 220 2.43 4.72 -9.14
C ASP A 220 2.78 5.30 -7.75
N SER A 221 2.35 4.65 -6.66
CA SER A 221 2.74 5.04 -5.30
C SER A 221 4.10 4.47 -4.91
N THR A 222 4.52 3.39 -5.53
CA THR A 222 5.74 2.62 -5.17
C THR A 222 7.01 3.46 -5.24
N PRO A 223 7.27 4.26 -6.28
CA PRO A 223 8.48 5.09 -6.32
C PRO A 223 8.59 6.11 -5.18
N ARG A 224 7.46 6.73 -4.77
CA ARG A 224 7.42 7.62 -3.59
C ARG A 224 7.74 6.88 -2.30
N GLN A 225 7.27 5.64 -2.17
CA GLN A 225 7.53 4.79 -1.01
C GLN A 225 8.99 4.33 -0.99
N ILE A 226 9.56 3.94 -2.13
CA ILE A 226 10.99 3.60 -2.25
C ILE A 226 11.87 4.80 -1.87
N TYR A 227 11.53 5.99 -2.32
CA TYR A 227 12.26 7.21 -1.94
C TYR A 227 12.20 7.46 -0.43
N LEU A 228 11.02 7.29 0.20
CA LEU A 228 10.89 7.36 1.65
C LEU A 228 11.72 6.28 2.37
N GLN A 229 11.73 5.06 1.87
CA GLN A 229 12.56 3.97 2.42
C GLN A 229 14.04 4.32 2.37
N GLN A 230 14.53 4.89 1.26
CA GLN A 230 15.91 5.34 1.12
C GLN A 230 16.27 6.41 2.15
N LEU A 231 15.42 7.43 2.32
CA LEU A 231 15.65 8.50 3.29
C LEU A 231 15.59 8.02 4.75
N LEU A 232 14.76 7.04 5.04
CA LEU A 232 14.63 6.43 6.37
C LEU A 232 15.68 5.32 6.64
N GLY A 233 16.56 5.01 5.67
CA GLY A 233 17.53 3.94 5.79
C GLY A 233 16.91 2.54 5.90
N LEU A 234 15.68 2.37 5.39
CA LEU A 234 14.96 1.11 5.42
C LEU A 234 15.34 0.21 4.25
N ARG A 235 15.27 -1.10 4.45
CA ARG A 235 15.39 -2.06 3.37
C ARG A 235 14.23 -1.88 2.38
N GLN A 236 14.53 -1.86 1.09
CA GLN A 236 13.52 -1.91 0.04
C GLN A 236 12.93 -3.32 -0.05
N PRO A 237 11.60 -3.51 0.10
CA PRO A 237 10.93 -4.77 -0.13
C PRO A 237 10.94 -5.17 -1.61
N ARG A 238 10.68 -6.45 -1.89
CA ARG A 238 10.33 -6.89 -3.24
C ARG A 238 8.86 -6.55 -3.50
N TYR A 239 8.56 -6.11 -4.72
CA TYR A 239 7.21 -5.70 -5.09
C TYR A 239 6.59 -6.66 -6.10
N LEU A 240 5.29 -6.89 -5.93
CA LEU A 240 4.43 -7.59 -6.86
C LEU A 240 3.06 -6.91 -6.89
N HIS A 241 2.74 -6.27 -8.00
CA HIS A 241 1.44 -5.65 -8.20
C HIS A 241 0.58 -6.56 -9.06
N VAL A 242 -0.59 -6.97 -8.57
CA VAL A 242 -1.53 -7.80 -9.33
C VAL A 242 -2.55 -6.95 -10.06
N PRO A 243 -3.06 -7.39 -11.23
CA PRO A 243 -4.06 -6.66 -11.98
C PRO A 243 -5.31 -6.33 -11.14
N VAL A 244 -5.79 -5.09 -11.26
CA VAL A 244 -7.03 -4.66 -10.59
C VAL A 244 -8.24 -5.31 -11.24
N VAL A 245 -9.23 -5.67 -10.43
CA VAL A 245 -10.50 -6.18 -10.94
C VAL A 245 -11.30 -5.03 -11.54
N LEU A 246 -11.77 -5.22 -12.77
CA LEU A 246 -12.59 -4.28 -13.48
C LEU A 246 -14.06 -4.72 -13.46
N ASN A 247 -14.99 -3.76 -13.49
CA ASN A 247 -16.40 -4.01 -13.72
C ASN A 247 -16.68 -4.19 -15.23
N GLU A 248 -17.93 -4.46 -15.59
CA GLU A 248 -18.36 -4.64 -17.00
C GLU A 248 -18.13 -3.40 -17.88
N ARG A 249 -17.94 -2.22 -17.27
CA ARG A 249 -17.64 -0.95 -17.97
C ARG A 249 -16.15 -0.70 -18.12
N GLY A 250 -15.29 -1.64 -17.67
CA GLY A 250 -13.83 -1.47 -17.67
C GLY A 250 -13.31 -0.53 -16.58
N GLU A 251 -14.14 -0.14 -15.61
CA GLU A 251 -13.74 0.70 -14.49
C GLU A 251 -13.26 -0.19 -13.33
N LYS A 252 -12.29 0.31 -12.56
CA LYS A 252 -11.81 -0.38 -11.34
C LYS A 252 -12.96 -0.68 -10.39
N LEU A 253 -13.11 -1.97 -10.02
CA LEU A 253 -14.07 -2.37 -9.01
C LEU A 253 -13.64 -1.80 -7.65
N SER A 254 -14.46 -0.91 -7.10
CA SER A 254 -14.21 -0.23 -5.84
C SER A 254 -15.52 -0.03 -5.07
N LYS A 255 -15.41 0.29 -3.78
CA LYS A 255 -16.58 0.64 -2.95
C LYS A 255 -17.34 1.84 -3.52
N GLN A 256 -16.66 2.78 -4.15
CA GLN A 256 -17.26 3.96 -4.80
C GLN A 256 -18.06 3.59 -6.05
N THR A 257 -17.68 2.52 -6.74
CA THR A 257 -18.43 2.00 -7.90
C THR A 257 -19.52 0.99 -7.52
N GLY A 258 -19.89 0.91 -6.24
CA GLY A 258 -20.98 0.06 -5.76
C GLY A 258 -20.62 -1.43 -5.64
N ALA A 259 -19.35 -1.76 -5.51
CA ALA A 259 -18.92 -3.15 -5.36
C ALA A 259 -19.52 -3.78 -4.08
N ALA A 260 -20.24 -4.88 -4.25
CA ALA A 260 -20.79 -5.66 -3.14
C ALA A 260 -19.66 -6.32 -2.32
N ALA A 261 -19.94 -6.56 -1.04
CA ALA A 261 -19.10 -7.38 -0.20
C ALA A 261 -18.95 -8.78 -0.83
N PHE A 262 -17.73 -9.31 -0.87
CA PHE A 262 -17.52 -10.64 -1.47
C PHE A 262 -18.18 -11.76 -0.64
N ASP A 263 -18.40 -11.51 0.64
CA ASP A 263 -18.90 -12.48 1.61
C ASP A 263 -20.32 -12.18 2.12
N ASN A 264 -21.02 -11.26 1.55
CA ASN A 264 -22.35 -10.71 1.89
C ASN A 264 -23.36 -11.75 2.49
N GLY A 265 -23.09 -12.24 3.72
CA GLY A 265 -23.87 -13.28 4.38
C GLY A 265 -23.77 -14.68 3.75
N ALA A 266 -22.86 -14.88 2.81
CA ALA A 266 -22.69 -16.14 2.10
C ALA A 266 -22.30 -17.29 3.04
N SER A 267 -22.82 -18.50 2.80
CA SER A 267 -22.32 -19.71 3.43
C SER A 267 -20.88 -20.03 2.96
N VAL A 268 -20.19 -20.92 3.63
CA VAL A 268 -18.82 -21.34 3.26
C VAL A 268 -18.78 -21.90 1.83
N GLU A 269 -19.78 -22.67 1.45
CA GLU A 269 -19.91 -23.25 0.09
C GLU A 269 -20.17 -22.13 -0.94
N GLN A 270 -21.00 -21.18 -0.60
CA GLN A 270 -21.26 -20.02 -1.46
C GLN A 270 -19.99 -19.16 -1.63
N LEU A 271 -19.22 -18.94 -0.56
CA LEU A 271 -17.94 -18.20 -0.61
C LEU A 271 -16.97 -18.84 -1.60
N LEU A 272 -16.86 -20.18 -1.60
CA LEU A 272 -16.01 -20.88 -2.55
C LEU A 272 -16.44 -20.58 -3.99
N ALA A 273 -17.72 -20.73 -4.31
CA ALA A 273 -18.22 -20.63 -5.68
C ALA A 273 -18.28 -19.17 -6.19
N THR A 274 -18.70 -18.22 -5.33
CA THR A 274 -18.98 -16.85 -5.73
C THR A 274 -17.81 -15.87 -5.51
N ALA A 275 -16.80 -16.25 -4.73
CA ALA A 275 -15.70 -15.39 -4.38
C ALA A 275 -14.32 -16.01 -4.66
N LEU A 276 -13.98 -17.15 -4.02
CA LEU A 276 -12.62 -17.69 -4.11
C LEU A 276 -12.27 -18.22 -5.51
N LEU A 277 -13.13 -19.01 -6.14
CA LEU A 277 -12.90 -19.51 -7.50
C LEU A 277 -12.87 -18.37 -8.55
N PRO A 278 -13.78 -17.38 -8.52
CA PRO A 278 -13.67 -16.21 -9.38
C PRO A 278 -12.37 -15.40 -9.15
N ALA A 279 -11.95 -15.19 -7.90
CA ALA A 279 -10.71 -14.48 -7.60
C ALA A 279 -9.46 -15.23 -8.13
N ALA A 280 -9.40 -16.55 -7.96
CA ALA A 280 -8.34 -17.38 -8.51
C ALA A 280 -8.29 -17.31 -10.05
N ARG A 281 -9.46 -17.39 -10.69
CA ARG A 281 -9.56 -17.26 -12.16
C ARG A 281 -9.12 -15.89 -12.64
N TRP A 282 -9.45 -14.81 -11.91
CA TRP A 282 -8.98 -13.46 -12.21
C TRP A 282 -7.45 -13.35 -12.18
N LEU A 283 -6.81 -14.04 -11.24
CA LEU A 283 -5.35 -14.14 -11.16
C LEU A 283 -4.73 -15.07 -12.23
N GLY A 284 -5.53 -15.72 -13.08
CA GLY A 284 -5.05 -16.64 -14.11
C GLY A 284 -4.87 -18.08 -13.64
N MET A 285 -5.40 -18.44 -12.45
CA MET A 285 -5.30 -19.80 -11.92
C MET A 285 -6.56 -20.62 -12.24
N ASP A 286 -6.40 -21.77 -12.87
CA ASP A 286 -7.47 -22.78 -13.01
C ASP A 286 -7.46 -23.70 -11.78
N VAL A 287 -8.30 -23.38 -10.81
CA VAL A 287 -8.46 -24.13 -9.54
C VAL A 287 -9.83 -24.78 -9.51
N ARG A 288 -9.87 -26.09 -9.21
CA ARG A 288 -11.10 -26.85 -8.95
C ARG A 288 -11.07 -27.36 -7.52
N ALA A 289 -12.15 -27.15 -6.78
CA ALA A 289 -12.27 -27.57 -5.38
C ALA A 289 -13.75 -27.68 -4.99
N ALA A 290 -14.06 -28.59 -4.10
CA ALA A 290 -15.37 -28.75 -3.49
C ALA A 290 -15.43 -28.16 -2.05
N SER A 291 -14.30 -27.76 -1.48
CA SER A 291 -14.21 -27.12 -0.17
C SER A 291 -13.11 -26.05 -0.13
N ILE A 292 -13.16 -25.15 0.85
CA ILE A 292 -12.12 -24.12 1.05
C ILE A 292 -10.75 -24.76 1.33
N ALA A 293 -10.71 -25.86 2.08
CA ALA A 293 -9.46 -26.56 2.34
C ALA A 293 -8.84 -27.18 1.08
N GLU A 294 -9.66 -27.74 0.20
CA GLU A 294 -9.22 -28.23 -1.11
C GLU A 294 -8.79 -27.08 -2.01
N PHE A 295 -9.53 -25.96 -1.96
CA PHE A 295 -9.18 -24.76 -2.74
C PHE A 295 -7.76 -24.31 -2.42
N TRP A 296 -7.41 -24.08 -1.16
CA TRP A 296 -6.07 -23.61 -0.79
C TRP A 296 -4.98 -24.63 -1.14
N ARG A 297 -5.28 -25.94 -0.97
CA ARG A 297 -4.36 -27.02 -1.36
C ARG A 297 -4.04 -27.03 -2.84
N ALA A 298 -5.03 -26.71 -3.69
CA ALA A 298 -4.88 -26.63 -5.14
C ALA A 298 -4.32 -25.26 -5.61
N ALA A 299 -4.69 -24.18 -4.93
CA ALA A 299 -4.29 -22.82 -5.30
C ALA A 299 -2.80 -22.54 -5.06
N LEU A 300 -2.21 -23.10 -3.98
CA LEU A 300 -0.78 -22.92 -3.68
C LEU A 300 0.13 -23.35 -4.84
N PRO A 301 0.09 -24.60 -5.34
CA PRO A 301 0.93 -25.00 -6.47
C PRO A 301 0.52 -24.32 -7.79
N ALA A 302 -0.73 -23.88 -7.93
CA ALA A 302 -1.16 -23.11 -9.10
C ALA A 302 -0.52 -21.72 -9.11
N TRP A 303 -0.46 -21.05 -7.96
CA TRP A 303 0.22 -19.76 -7.80
C TRP A 303 1.72 -19.87 -8.08
N ASP A 304 2.39 -20.89 -7.55
CA ASP A 304 3.82 -21.09 -7.77
C ASP A 304 4.14 -21.26 -9.26
N ARG A 305 3.35 -22.08 -9.99
CA ARG A 305 3.50 -22.19 -11.45
C ARG A 305 3.27 -20.87 -12.17
N LEU A 306 2.22 -20.14 -11.83
CA LEU A 306 1.92 -18.83 -12.41
C LEU A 306 3.08 -17.85 -12.22
N MET A 307 3.67 -17.82 -11.03
CA MET A 307 4.77 -16.91 -10.73
C MET A 307 6.09 -17.34 -11.38
N LEU A 308 6.26 -18.63 -11.70
CA LEU A 308 7.39 -19.10 -12.52
C LEU A 308 7.28 -18.59 -13.96
N GLU A 309 6.08 -18.56 -14.54
CA GLU A 309 5.80 -18.05 -15.88
C GLU A 309 5.99 -16.52 -15.96
N HIS A 310 5.71 -15.79 -14.87
CA HIS A 310 5.91 -14.32 -14.76
C HIS A 310 7.33 -13.93 -14.34
N ARG A 311 8.26 -14.88 -14.19
CA ARG A 311 9.65 -14.52 -13.86
C ARG A 311 10.25 -13.67 -14.97
N VAL A 312 10.63 -12.44 -14.60
CA VAL A 312 11.40 -11.56 -15.50
C VAL A 312 12.73 -12.27 -15.79
N PRO A 313 13.08 -12.54 -17.06
CA PRO A 313 14.36 -13.20 -17.40
C PRO A 313 15.53 -12.38 -16.90
N GLY A 314 16.45 -12.99 -16.15
CA GLY A 314 17.76 -12.38 -15.85
C GLY A 314 18.09 -12.18 -14.36
N ARG A 315 17.50 -12.94 -13.43
CA ARG A 315 18.01 -13.05 -12.04
C ARG A 315 18.10 -14.49 -11.60
#